data_11b8c13eaa570a509e460090965c81c1
#
_entry.id   11b8c13eaa570a509e460090965c81c1
#
_cell.length_a   1.000
_cell.length_b   1.000
_cell.length_c   1.000
_cell.angle_alpha   90.00
_cell.angle_beta   90.00
_cell.angle_gamma   90.00
#
_symmetry.space_group_name_H-M   'P 1'
#
loop_
_entity.id
_entity.type
_entity.pdbx_description
1 polymer ?
#
loop_
_entity_poly.entity_id
_entity_poly.type
_entity_poly.pdbx_seq_one_letter_code
_entity_poly.pdbx_strand_id
1 'polypeptide(L)'
;MNNAYVYYHMSLEGRILNIDFRGVMMCPMDRLTKDGYDFTFGVNVLGHFHLTNLLLPALLVVPTPRVINITSLGHRGAPWNGFYWNTLKGPKKDTWIPFLKDFQRFQCYAQSKLGNILHANELARRYGDKGLIAISVHPGVIDSELKRELDFVAQWIY
;
A
#
# COMPACT_ATOMS: atom_id res chain seq x y z
N MET A 1 -9.57 -1.92 12.91
CA MET A 1 -8.20 -1.78 12.35
C MET A 1 -8.17 -2.58 11.06
N ASN A 2 -8.04 -1.91 9.94
CA ASN A 2 -8.26 -2.47 8.61
C ASN A 2 -6.94 -2.92 8.01
N ASN A 3 -6.90 -4.15 7.54
CA ASN A 3 -5.68 -4.86 7.24
C ASN A 3 -5.50 -5.03 5.73
N ALA A 4 -4.64 -4.23 5.10
CA ALA A 4 -3.93 -4.67 3.90
C ALA A 4 -2.57 -5.20 4.37
N TYR A 5 -2.14 -6.33 3.84
CA TYR A 5 -0.92 -6.97 4.29
C TYR A 5 0.21 -6.72 3.30
N VAL A 6 1.42 -6.53 3.79
CA VAL A 6 2.64 -6.73 3.03
C VAL A 6 3.39 -7.87 3.71
N TYR A 7 3.70 -8.90 2.96
CA TYR A 7 4.44 -10.05 3.46
C TYR A 7 5.90 -9.92 3.07
N TYR A 8 6.77 -10.04 4.07
CA TYR A 8 8.19 -10.26 3.86
C TYR A 8 8.49 -11.71 4.19
N HIS A 9 8.93 -12.44 3.19
CA HIS A 9 9.37 -13.81 3.36
C HIS A 9 10.91 -13.82 3.40
N MET A 10 11.46 -14.17 4.55
CA MET A 10 12.88 -14.37 4.75
C MET A 10 13.10 -15.81 5.20
N SER A 11 13.95 -16.55 4.51
CA SER A 11 14.40 -17.86 4.94
C SER A 11 15.84 -17.73 5.45
N LEU A 12 16.03 -17.86 6.77
CA LEU A 12 17.32 -17.88 7.44
C LEU A 12 17.48 -19.25 8.09
N GLU A 13 18.50 -20.01 7.72
CA GLU A 13 18.84 -21.31 8.30
C GLU A 13 17.65 -22.28 8.41
N GLY A 14 16.81 -22.35 7.37
CA GLY A 14 15.60 -23.18 7.38
C GLY A 14 14.45 -22.62 8.21
N ARG A 15 14.58 -21.43 8.78
CA ARG A 15 13.49 -20.72 9.45
C ARG A 15 12.87 -19.71 8.51
N ILE A 16 11.55 -19.75 8.40
CA ILE A 16 10.77 -18.77 7.64
C ILE A 16 10.40 -17.65 8.61
N LEU A 17 10.95 -16.45 8.38
CA LEU A 17 10.51 -15.25 9.06
C LEU A 17 9.48 -14.55 8.17
N ASN A 18 8.22 -14.57 8.59
CA ASN A 18 7.16 -13.81 7.94
C ASN A 18 6.91 -12.53 8.76
N ILE A 19 7.17 -11.38 8.17
CA ILE A 19 6.83 -10.10 8.77
C ILE A 19 5.57 -9.58 8.08
N ASP A 20 4.49 -9.47 8.83
CA ASP A 20 3.19 -9.05 8.37
C ASP A 20 2.92 -7.60 8.78
N PHE A 21 2.68 -6.73 7.79
CA PHE A 21 2.32 -5.34 8.00
C PHE A 21 0.94 -5.03 7.44
N ARG A 22 0.15 -4.36 8.25
CA ARG A 22 -1.24 -4.04 7.95
C ARG A 22 -1.37 -2.70 7.24
N GLY A 23 -2.14 -2.66 6.16
CA GLY A 23 -2.51 -1.43 5.49
C GLY A 23 -3.92 -0.96 5.87
N VAL A 24 -4.35 0.13 5.27
CA VAL A 24 -5.65 0.77 5.52
C VAL A 24 -6.36 1.07 4.20
N MET A 25 -7.68 1.17 4.24
CA MET A 25 -8.52 1.48 3.09
C MET A 25 -9.59 2.51 3.47
N MET A 26 -9.89 3.43 2.55
CA MET A 26 -11.00 4.39 2.69
C MET A 26 -10.94 5.24 3.97
N CYS A 27 -9.72 5.58 4.43
CA CYS A 27 -9.56 6.43 5.61
C CYS A 27 -10.17 7.82 5.41
N PRO A 28 -10.64 8.47 6.48
CA PRO A 28 -11.06 9.86 6.42
C PRO A 28 -9.97 10.76 5.84
N MET A 29 -10.35 11.70 4.97
CA MET A 29 -9.42 12.59 4.24
C MET A 29 -8.66 13.55 5.15
N ASP A 30 -9.22 13.90 6.30
CA ASP A 30 -8.63 14.76 7.32
C ASP A 30 -7.66 14.02 8.25
N ARG A 31 -7.59 12.69 8.14
CA ARG A 31 -6.66 11.87 8.91
C ARG A 31 -5.27 11.89 8.28
N LEU A 32 -4.32 12.48 8.99
CA LEU A 32 -2.92 12.55 8.56
C LEU A 32 -2.03 11.69 9.45
N THR A 33 -0.87 11.31 8.91
CA THR A 33 0.22 10.75 9.72
C THR A 33 0.83 11.84 10.61
N LYS A 34 1.67 11.45 11.56
CA LYS A 34 2.42 12.40 12.40
C LYS A 34 3.27 13.37 11.55
N ASP A 35 3.73 12.91 10.39
CA ASP A 35 4.57 13.70 9.47
C ASP A 35 3.76 14.49 8.44
N GLY A 36 2.43 14.55 8.60
CA GLY A 36 1.53 15.34 7.77
C GLY A 36 1.19 14.74 6.40
N TYR A 37 1.44 13.44 6.20
CA TYR A 37 1.02 12.76 4.98
C TYR A 37 -0.41 12.25 5.08
N ASP A 38 -1.11 12.15 3.94
CA ASP A 38 -2.36 11.38 3.84
C ASP A 38 -2.19 10.03 4.54
N PHE A 39 -3.13 9.69 5.41
CA PHE A 39 -2.98 8.52 6.27
C PHE A 39 -2.92 7.22 5.46
N THR A 40 -3.72 7.13 4.37
CA THR A 40 -3.74 5.95 3.51
C THR A 40 -2.41 5.77 2.78
N PHE A 41 -1.89 6.84 2.20
CA PHE A 41 -0.61 6.80 1.49
C PHE A 41 0.56 6.59 2.46
N GLY A 42 0.53 7.29 3.58
CA GLY A 42 1.56 7.19 4.62
C GLY A 42 1.71 5.77 5.17
N VAL A 43 0.59 5.10 5.46
CA VAL A 43 0.60 3.71 5.95
C VAL A 43 0.91 2.72 4.83
N ASN A 44 0.18 2.78 3.71
CA ASN A 44 0.24 1.75 2.68
C ASN A 44 1.52 1.80 1.83
N VAL A 45 2.14 2.97 1.69
CA VAL A 45 3.30 3.17 0.82
C VAL A 45 4.53 3.57 1.61
N LEU A 46 4.51 4.74 2.29
CA LEU A 46 5.71 5.29 2.93
C LEU A 46 6.21 4.39 4.07
N GLY A 47 5.30 3.89 4.91
CA GLY A 47 5.66 2.99 6.00
C GLY A 47 6.28 1.68 5.49
N HIS A 48 5.67 1.07 4.48
CA HIS A 48 6.20 -0.17 3.87
C HIS A 48 7.51 0.06 3.13
N PHE A 49 7.62 1.17 2.39
CA PHE A 49 8.87 1.57 1.75
C PHE A 49 10.00 1.75 2.75
N HIS A 50 9.75 2.49 3.83
CA HIS A 50 10.76 2.71 4.88
C HIS A 50 11.18 1.40 5.54
N LEU A 51 10.23 0.56 5.90
CA LEU A 51 10.50 -0.75 6.47
C LEU A 51 11.33 -1.63 5.53
N THR A 52 10.94 -1.70 4.25
CA THR A 52 11.70 -2.48 3.26
C THR A 52 13.15 -2.02 3.21
N ASN A 53 13.38 -0.69 3.20
CA ASN A 53 14.74 -0.14 3.18
C ASN A 53 15.54 -0.52 4.44
N LEU A 54 14.90 -0.55 5.61
CA LEU A 54 15.55 -0.99 6.85
C LEU A 54 15.90 -2.48 6.85
N LEU A 55 15.05 -3.31 6.23
CA LEU A 55 15.25 -4.76 6.12
C LEU A 55 16.17 -5.16 4.96
N LEU A 56 16.37 -4.29 3.99
CA LEU A 56 17.07 -4.61 2.74
C LEU A 56 18.48 -5.18 2.96
N PRO A 57 19.34 -4.67 3.88
CA PRO A 57 20.63 -5.28 4.15
C PRO A 57 20.53 -6.73 4.62
N ALA A 58 19.53 -7.06 5.44
CA ALA A 58 19.30 -8.42 5.92
C ALA A 58 18.67 -9.31 4.84
N LEU A 59 17.82 -8.75 3.97
CA LEU A 59 17.23 -9.48 2.85
C LEU A 59 18.28 -9.90 1.83
N LEU A 60 19.23 -9.03 1.51
CA LEU A 60 20.21 -9.29 0.44
C LEU A 60 21.31 -10.30 0.80
N VAL A 61 21.40 -10.76 2.05
CA VAL A 61 22.37 -11.77 2.48
C VAL A 61 21.77 -13.18 2.60
N VAL A 62 20.44 -13.32 2.44
CA VAL A 62 19.79 -14.64 2.51
C VAL A 62 19.60 -15.24 1.12
N PRO A 63 19.58 -16.57 0.98
CA PRO A 63 19.22 -17.23 -0.27
C PRO A 63 17.78 -16.90 -0.67
N THR A 64 17.55 -16.53 -1.93
CA THR A 64 16.21 -16.30 -2.49
C THR A 64 15.31 -15.31 -1.69
N PRO A 65 15.76 -14.08 -1.39
CA PRO A 65 14.97 -13.10 -0.65
C PRO A 65 13.74 -12.68 -1.46
N ARG A 66 12.61 -12.46 -0.76
CA ARG A 66 11.36 -12.09 -1.42
C ARG A 66 10.69 -10.91 -0.70
N VAL A 67 10.19 -9.97 -1.50
CA VAL A 67 9.29 -8.90 -1.06
C VAL A 67 7.99 -9.01 -1.85
N ILE A 68 6.87 -9.19 -1.14
CA ILE A 68 5.55 -9.32 -1.75
C ILE A 68 4.69 -8.15 -1.29
N ASN A 69 4.45 -7.21 -2.19
CA ASN A 69 3.58 -6.07 -1.94
C ASN A 69 2.13 -6.41 -2.28
N ILE A 70 1.23 -6.30 -1.31
CA ILE A 70 -0.19 -6.50 -1.57
C ILE A 70 -0.79 -5.24 -2.19
N THR A 71 -1.15 -5.34 -3.45
CA THR A 71 -1.89 -4.31 -4.18
C THR A 71 -3.39 -4.63 -4.22
N SER A 72 -4.13 -3.93 -5.06
CA SER A 72 -5.56 -4.14 -5.29
C SER A 72 -5.89 -3.81 -6.75
N LEU A 73 -6.93 -4.43 -7.30
CA LEU A 73 -7.52 -4.01 -8.56
C LEU A 73 -7.93 -2.52 -8.54
N GLY A 74 -8.22 -2.00 -7.35
CA GLY A 74 -8.49 -0.58 -7.12
C GLY A 74 -7.39 0.37 -7.60
N HIS A 75 -6.15 -0.10 -7.82
CA HIS A 75 -5.08 0.74 -8.40
C HIS A 75 -5.46 1.34 -9.76
N ARG A 76 -6.38 0.71 -10.51
CA ARG A 76 -6.89 1.21 -11.81
C ARG A 76 -7.67 2.53 -11.67
N GLY A 77 -8.15 2.85 -10.46
CA GLY A 77 -8.77 4.14 -10.15
C GLY A 77 -7.77 5.24 -9.79
N ALA A 78 -6.47 4.96 -9.84
CA ALA A 78 -5.46 6.00 -9.69
C ALA A 78 -5.53 7.01 -10.85
N PRO A 79 -5.07 8.27 -10.66
CA PRO A 79 -5.03 9.25 -11.74
C PRO A 79 -4.25 8.72 -12.93
N TRP A 80 -4.66 9.10 -14.14
CA TRP A 80 -3.99 8.68 -15.38
C TRP A 80 -2.49 9.05 -15.44
N ASN A 81 -2.09 10.14 -14.74
CA ASN A 81 -0.70 10.58 -14.58
C ASN A 81 0.00 9.97 -13.34
N GLY A 82 -0.62 9.01 -12.67
CA GLY A 82 -0.07 8.23 -11.56
C GLY A 82 -0.49 8.73 -10.18
N PHE A 83 -0.16 9.96 -9.81
CA PHE A 83 -0.39 10.49 -8.47
C PHE A 83 -0.88 11.94 -8.47
N TYR A 84 -1.82 12.23 -7.59
CA TYR A 84 -2.14 13.61 -7.19
C TYR A 84 -1.17 14.07 -6.11
N TRP A 85 -0.02 14.57 -6.51
CA TRP A 85 1.08 14.94 -5.61
C TRP A 85 0.68 15.93 -4.51
N ASN A 86 -0.25 16.84 -4.82
CA ASN A 86 -0.77 17.84 -3.87
C ASN A 86 -1.64 17.22 -2.76
N THR A 87 -2.16 16.02 -2.95
CA THR A 87 -2.99 15.34 -1.95
C THR A 87 -2.18 14.46 -1.00
N LEU A 88 -0.92 14.18 -1.32
CA LEU A 88 -0.08 13.31 -0.51
C LEU A 88 0.27 13.92 0.86
N LYS A 89 0.23 15.25 0.99
CA LYS A 89 0.39 15.97 2.26
C LYS A 89 -0.96 16.35 2.89
N GLY A 90 -1.99 15.59 2.60
CA GLY A 90 -3.36 15.86 2.98
C GLY A 90 -4.07 16.82 2.02
N PRO A 91 -5.39 16.73 1.92
CA PRO A 91 -6.15 17.65 1.08
C PRO A 91 -6.05 19.06 1.66
N LYS A 92 -5.84 20.04 0.79
CA LYS A 92 -6.11 21.43 1.16
C LYS A 92 -7.60 21.54 1.45
N LYS A 93 -7.99 22.17 2.55
CA LYS A 93 -9.41 22.33 2.97
C LYS A 93 -10.30 22.84 1.84
N ASP A 94 -9.75 23.66 0.94
CA ASP A 94 -10.44 24.31 -0.18
C ASP A 94 -10.75 23.39 -1.37
N THR A 95 -10.18 22.19 -1.41
CA THR A 95 -10.42 21.22 -2.50
C THR A 95 -11.42 20.13 -2.12
N TRP A 96 -11.99 20.21 -0.92
CA TRP A 96 -12.90 19.20 -0.43
C TRP A 96 -14.34 19.46 -0.88
N ILE A 97 -14.82 18.62 -1.79
CA ILE A 97 -16.19 18.63 -2.26
C ILE A 97 -16.96 17.56 -1.46
N PRO A 98 -17.89 17.93 -0.56
CA PRO A 98 -18.52 17.00 0.38
C PRO A 98 -19.19 15.78 -0.29
N PHE A 99 -19.87 15.98 -1.45
CA PHE A 99 -20.57 14.90 -2.14
C PHE A 99 -19.64 13.96 -2.95
N LEU A 100 -18.37 14.34 -3.15
CA LEU A 100 -17.34 13.50 -3.77
C LEU A 100 -16.40 12.82 -2.74
N LYS A 101 -16.73 12.90 -1.47
CA LYS A 101 -15.90 12.43 -0.37
C LYS A 101 -15.44 10.97 -0.56
N ASP A 102 -16.33 10.08 -0.88
CA ASP A 102 -16.00 8.66 -1.04
C ASP A 102 -15.17 8.40 -2.28
N PHE A 103 -15.43 9.15 -3.36
CA PHE A 103 -14.60 9.10 -4.56
C PHE A 103 -13.15 9.57 -4.26
N GLN A 104 -12.99 10.65 -3.51
CA GLN A 104 -11.66 11.15 -3.11
C GLN A 104 -10.95 10.17 -2.18
N ARG A 105 -11.66 9.58 -1.21
CA ARG A 105 -11.12 8.50 -0.34
C ARG A 105 -10.67 7.30 -1.17
N PHE A 106 -11.48 6.90 -2.15
CA PHE A 106 -11.12 5.83 -3.08
C PHE A 106 -9.88 6.19 -3.90
N GLN A 107 -9.76 7.42 -4.40
CA GLN A 107 -8.56 7.85 -5.13
C GLN A 107 -7.30 7.81 -4.26
N CYS A 108 -7.36 8.23 -3.00
CA CYS A 108 -6.24 8.08 -2.05
C CYS A 108 -5.83 6.62 -1.88
N TYR A 109 -6.80 5.72 -1.76
CA TYR A 109 -6.54 4.30 -1.72
C TYR A 109 -5.96 3.78 -3.05
N ALA A 110 -6.56 4.13 -4.18
CA ALA A 110 -6.14 3.69 -5.50
C ALA A 110 -4.68 4.07 -5.81
N GLN A 111 -4.30 5.32 -5.57
CA GLN A 111 -2.90 5.75 -5.74
C GLN A 111 -1.95 5.08 -4.75
N SER A 112 -2.39 4.75 -3.53
CA SER A 112 -1.56 3.98 -2.61
C SER A 112 -1.29 2.56 -3.12
N LYS A 113 -2.28 1.93 -3.76
CA LYS A 113 -2.12 0.59 -4.34
C LYS A 113 -1.30 0.59 -5.63
N LEU A 114 -1.35 1.67 -6.41
CA LEU A 114 -0.40 1.91 -7.48
C LEU A 114 1.04 2.07 -6.95
N GLY A 115 1.22 2.81 -5.85
CA GLY A 115 2.51 2.95 -5.17
C GLY A 115 3.13 1.61 -4.78
N ASN A 116 2.32 0.66 -4.30
CA ASN A 116 2.80 -0.69 -3.97
C ASN A 116 3.29 -1.47 -5.20
N ILE A 117 2.64 -1.30 -6.36
CA ILE A 117 3.10 -1.89 -7.64
C ILE A 117 4.45 -1.28 -8.04
N LEU A 118 4.53 0.04 -8.06
CA LEU A 118 5.74 0.74 -8.47
C LEU A 118 6.92 0.45 -7.53
N HIS A 119 6.65 0.32 -6.22
CA HIS A 119 7.66 -0.08 -5.25
C HIS A 119 8.22 -1.48 -5.54
N ALA A 120 7.35 -2.47 -5.82
CA ALA A 120 7.81 -3.82 -6.19
C ALA A 120 8.64 -3.80 -7.48
N ASN A 121 8.18 -3.08 -8.51
CA ASN A 121 8.89 -2.95 -9.77
C ASN A 121 10.29 -2.31 -9.58
N GLU A 122 10.38 -1.27 -8.76
CA GLU A 122 11.65 -0.58 -8.50
C GLU A 122 12.61 -1.44 -7.66
N LEU A 123 12.11 -2.22 -6.71
CA LEU A 123 12.91 -3.21 -5.98
C LEU A 123 13.47 -4.28 -6.92
N ALA A 124 12.63 -4.83 -7.80
CA ALA A 124 13.06 -5.81 -8.79
C ALA A 124 14.12 -5.22 -9.73
N ARG A 125 13.93 -3.97 -10.19
CA ARG A 125 14.88 -3.28 -11.05
C ARG A 125 16.24 -3.02 -10.37
N ARG A 126 16.25 -2.67 -9.08
CA ARG A 126 17.49 -2.30 -8.35
C ARG A 126 18.24 -3.51 -7.78
N TYR A 127 17.53 -4.55 -7.43
CA TYR A 127 18.10 -5.65 -6.64
C TYR A 127 17.83 -7.04 -7.22
N GLY A 128 17.20 -7.14 -8.39
CA GLY A 128 16.95 -8.40 -9.06
C GLY A 128 18.24 -9.14 -9.43
N ASP A 129 19.25 -8.41 -9.86
CA ASP A 129 20.60 -8.94 -10.14
C ASP A 129 21.31 -9.46 -8.88
N LYS A 130 20.89 -9.01 -7.70
CA LYS A 130 21.34 -9.49 -6.38
C LYS A 130 20.48 -10.64 -5.82
N GLY A 131 19.59 -11.19 -6.63
CA GLY A 131 18.74 -12.32 -6.28
C GLY A 131 17.44 -11.96 -5.56
N LEU A 132 17.12 -10.66 -5.33
CA LEU A 132 15.86 -10.25 -4.75
C LEU A 132 14.70 -10.47 -5.71
N ILE A 133 13.70 -11.24 -5.27
CA ILE A 133 12.42 -11.38 -5.97
C ILE A 133 11.44 -10.41 -5.34
N ALA A 134 11.04 -9.37 -6.09
CA ALA A 134 10.03 -8.42 -5.66
C ALA A 134 8.83 -8.48 -6.59
N ILE A 135 7.64 -8.71 -6.03
CA ILE A 135 6.38 -8.82 -6.78
C ILE A 135 5.27 -8.04 -6.10
N SER A 136 4.28 -7.65 -6.89
CA SER A 136 3.01 -7.12 -6.38
C SER A 136 1.88 -8.10 -6.68
N VAL A 137 1.01 -8.34 -5.69
CA VAL A 137 -0.06 -9.34 -5.79
C VAL A 137 -1.40 -8.69 -5.44
N HIS A 138 -2.40 -8.89 -6.30
CA HIS A 138 -3.80 -8.64 -5.96
C HIS A 138 -4.41 -9.95 -5.45
N PRO A 139 -4.80 -10.04 -4.17
CA PRO A 139 -5.25 -11.30 -3.57
C PRO A 139 -6.70 -11.69 -3.92
N GLY A 140 -7.36 -10.93 -4.80
CA GLY A 140 -8.79 -11.06 -5.04
C GLY A 140 -9.66 -10.33 -4.02
N VAL A 141 -10.96 -10.60 -4.04
CA VAL A 141 -11.90 -10.10 -3.04
C VAL A 141 -11.89 -11.08 -1.87
N ILE A 142 -11.27 -10.65 -0.77
CA ILE A 142 -11.20 -11.46 0.45
C ILE A 142 -12.23 -10.91 1.44
N ASP A 143 -12.97 -11.79 2.08
CA ASP A 143 -13.83 -11.40 3.20
C ASP A 143 -12.93 -11.07 4.40
N SER A 144 -12.65 -9.79 4.56
CA SER A 144 -11.73 -9.28 5.57
C SER A 144 -12.32 -8.08 6.29
N GLU A 145 -11.76 -7.78 7.44
CA GLU A 145 -12.06 -6.60 8.26
C GLU A 145 -11.96 -5.25 7.49
N LEU A 146 -11.40 -5.26 6.26
CA LEU A 146 -11.33 -4.10 5.37
C LEU A 146 -12.71 -3.54 5.00
N LYS A 147 -13.75 -4.36 5.02
CA LYS A 147 -15.12 -3.94 4.68
C LYS A 147 -15.79 -3.08 5.76
N ARG A 148 -15.24 -3.01 6.97
CA ARG A 148 -15.90 -2.34 8.11
C ARG A 148 -16.05 -0.82 7.97
N GLU A 149 -15.24 -0.17 7.14
CA GLU A 149 -15.33 1.27 6.91
C GLU A 149 -15.99 1.61 5.56
N LEU A 150 -16.50 0.61 4.85
CA LEU A 150 -17.29 0.82 3.65
C LEU A 150 -18.71 1.18 4.06
N ASP A 151 -19.14 2.41 3.74
CA ASP A 151 -20.53 2.80 3.83
C ASP A 151 -21.40 1.91 2.94
N PHE A 152 -22.70 1.82 3.26
CA PHE A 152 -23.69 0.94 2.63
C PHE A 152 -23.62 0.86 1.09
N VAL A 153 -23.26 1.95 0.41
CA VAL A 153 -23.16 2.01 -1.05
C VAL A 153 -21.98 1.21 -1.61
N ALA A 154 -20.87 1.16 -0.88
CA ALA A 154 -19.68 0.42 -1.32
C ALA A 154 -19.81 -1.10 -1.11
N GLN A 155 -20.73 -1.56 -0.25
CA GLN A 155 -21.03 -2.98 -0.05
C GLN A 155 -21.69 -3.65 -1.27
N TRP A 156 -22.26 -2.85 -2.21
CA TRP A 156 -22.90 -3.35 -3.43
C TRP A 156 -21.93 -3.56 -4.60
N ILE A 157 -20.70 -3.11 -4.50
CA ILE A 157 -19.69 -3.20 -5.57
C ILE A 157 -18.76 -4.42 -5.37
N TYR A 158 -18.87 -5.10 -4.25
CA TYR A 158 -18.11 -6.28 -3.87
C TYR A 158 -19.06 -7.42 -3.47
#